data_89fa4a787eb27078e515c6294662c774
#
_entry.id   89fa4a787eb27078e515c6294662c774
#
_cell.length_a   1.000
_cell.length_b   1.000
_cell.length_c   1.000
_cell.angle_alpha   90.00
_cell.angle_beta   90.00
_cell.angle_gamma   90.00
#
_symmetry.space_group_name_H-M   'P 1'
#
loop_
_entity.id
_entity.type
_entity.pdbx_description
1 polymer ?
#
loop_
_entity_poly.entity_id
_entity_poly.type
_entity_poly.pdbx_seq_one_letter_code
_entity_poly.pdbx_strand_id
1 'polypeptide(L)'
;MQILRGKGKIYDSSNNYLDEVTYEIFHKPAIESKKPEWWGEITPNRDIMPTGNYIIELDDGRKGRCTIKIKTTSSFGLVVDSYNLEGNGALTH
;
A
#
# COMPACT_ATOMS: atom_id res chain seq x y z
N MET A 1 3.58 17.38 -0.31
CA MET A 1 3.26 15.95 -0.52
C MET A 1 4.55 15.19 -0.74
N GLN A 2 4.68 14.04 -0.11
CA GLN A 2 5.86 13.19 -0.23
C GLN A 2 5.50 11.95 -1.06
N ILE A 3 6.41 11.55 -1.94
CA ILE A 3 6.24 10.32 -2.73
C ILE A 3 7.23 9.29 -2.19
N LEU A 4 6.69 8.13 -1.79
CA LEU A 4 7.46 7.03 -1.24
C LEU A 4 7.44 5.87 -2.22
N ARG A 5 8.61 5.42 -2.63
CA ARG A 5 8.77 4.29 -3.56
C ARG A 5 9.77 3.30 -2.99
N GLY A 6 9.50 2.03 -3.21
CA GLY A 6 10.41 0.99 -2.76
C GLY A 6 9.78 -0.38 -2.76
N LYS A 7 10.43 -1.28 -2.04
CA LYS A 7 9.92 -2.63 -1.81
C LYS A 7 9.59 -2.79 -0.34
N GLY A 8 8.40 -3.29 -0.08
CA GLY A 8 7.94 -3.51 1.28
C GLY A 8 7.30 -4.87 1.44
N LYS A 9 6.64 -5.05 2.56
CA LYS A 9 5.96 -6.30 2.90
C LYS A 9 4.49 -6.02 3.17
N ILE A 10 3.64 -6.96 2.80
CA ILE A 10 2.21 -6.87 3.05
C ILE A 10 1.80 -7.96 4.02
N TYR A 11 0.97 -7.60 4.97
CA TYR A 11 0.43 -8.49 6.00
C TYR A 11 -1.09 -8.41 5.96
N ASP A 12 -1.75 -9.49 6.38
CA ASP A 12 -3.20 -9.44 6.56
C ASP A 12 -3.56 -8.63 7.82
N SER A 13 -4.86 -8.44 8.06
CA SER A 13 -5.33 -7.66 9.21
C SER A 13 -4.97 -8.30 10.56
N SER A 14 -4.62 -9.58 10.58
CA SER A 14 -4.14 -10.30 11.76
C SER A 14 -2.61 -10.30 11.88
N ASN A 15 -1.93 -9.50 11.05
CA ASN A 15 -0.48 -9.35 11.06
C ASN A 15 0.28 -10.61 10.58
N ASN A 16 -0.34 -11.41 9.75
CA ASN A 16 0.31 -12.55 9.11
C ASN A 16 0.95 -12.12 7.80
N TYR A 17 2.23 -12.44 7.61
CA TYR A 17 2.96 -12.11 6.39
C TYR A 17 2.33 -12.79 5.17
N LEU A 18 2.10 -12.02 4.12
CA LEU A 18 1.53 -12.51 2.87
C LEU A 18 2.51 -12.51 1.72
N ASP A 19 3.15 -11.38 1.44
CA ASP A 19 4.01 -11.24 0.27
C ASP A 19 4.89 -10.00 0.37
N GLU A 20 5.91 -9.96 -0.48
CA GLU A 20 6.70 -8.77 -0.73
C GLU A 20 6.04 -7.99 -1.87
N VAL A 21 6.02 -6.67 -1.76
CA VAL A 21 5.37 -5.80 -2.74
C VAL A 21 6.30 -4.67 -3.14
N THR A 22 6.15 -4.22 -4.38
CA THR A 22 6.70 -2.94 -4.82
C THR A 22 5.61 -1.90 -4.65
N TYR A 23 5.96 -0.74 -4.08
CA TYR A 23 4.95 0.28 -3.79
C TYR A 23 5.34 1.64 -4.34
N GLU A 24 4.31 2.42 -4.63
CA GLU A 24 4.41 3.86 -4.84
C GLU A 24 3.30 4.50 -4.01
N ILE A 25 3.68 5.23 -2.98
CA ILE A 25 2.75 5.80 -2.02
C ILE A 25 2.89 7.31 -2.01
N PHE A 26 1.77 8.00 -2.09
CA PHE A 26 1.67 9.43 -1.92
C PHE A 26 1.28 9.69 -0.46
N HIS A 27 2.11 10.44 0.23
CA HIS A 27 1.91 10.73 1.65
C HIS A 27 1.72 12.22 1.86
N LYS A 28 0.59 12.57 2.43
CA LYS A 28 0.25 13.92 2.81
C LYS A 28 0.30 14.00 4.33
N PRO A 29 1.30 14.67 4.91
CA PRO A 29 1.44 14.69 6.35
C PRO A 29 0.33 15.50 7.01
N ALA A 30 0.12 15.23 8.31
CA ALA A 30 -0.85 15.96 9.11
C ALA A 30 -0.46 17.45 9.18
N ILE A 31 -1.40 18.31 8.87
CA ILE A 31 -1.25 19.78 8.96
C ILE A 31 -2.41 20.32 9.78
N GLU A 32 -2.09 20.97 10.88
CA GLU A 32 -3.08 21.56 11.81
C GLU A 32 -4.08 20.50 12.30
N SER A 33 -5.37 20.66 12.00
CA SER A 33 -6.41 19.76 12.43
C SER A 33 -6.69 18.61 11.43
N LYS A 34 -5.97 18.56 10.33
CA LYS A 34 -6.17 17.52 9.32
C LYS A 34 -5.35 16.29 9.64
N LYS A 35 -5.97 15.12 9.53
CA LYS A 35 -5.29 13.84 9.71
C LYS A 35 -4.32 13.57 8.55
N PRO A 36 -3.24 12.83 8.77
CA PRO A 36 -2.38 12.41 7.68
C PRO A 36 -3.16 11.50 6.72
N GLU A 37 -2.91 11.68 5.44
CA GLU A 37 -3.50 10.87 4.38
C GLU A 37 -2.40 10.24 3.54
N TRP A 38 -2.60 9.01 3.14
CA TRP A 38 -1.69 8.34 2.21
C TRP A 38 -2.47 7.33 1.37
N TRP A 39 -2.06 7.21 0.14
CA TRP A 39 -2.69 6.33 -0.84
C TRP A 39 -1.67 5.99 -1.91
N GLY A 40 -1.99 5.06 -2.78
CA GLY A 40 -1.10 4.75 -3.89
C GLY A 40 -1.39 3.39 -4.49
N GLU A 41 -0.33 2.76 -4.98
CA GLU A 41 -0.40 1.47 -5.64
C GLU A 41 0.63 0.52 -5.09
N ILE A 42 0.28 -0.76 -5.07
CA ILE A 42 1.22 -1.83 -4.75
C ILE A 42 1.17 -2.88 -5.86
N THR A 43 2.33 -3.48 -6.12
CA THR A 43 2.46 -4.60 -7.05
C THR A 43 3.06 -5.77 -6.28
N PRO A 44 2.22 -6.75 -5.90
CA PRO A 44 2.71 -7.94 -5.22
C PRO A 44 3.41 -8.88 -6.19
N ASN A 45 4.28 -9.75 -5.65
CA ASN A 45 4.95 -10.78 -6.46
C ASN A 45 3.99 -11.87 -6.91
N ARG A 46 2.89 -12.05 -6.19
CA ARG A 46 1.86 -13.05 -6.51
C ARG A 46 0.53 -12.37 -6.77
N ASP A 47 -0.18 -12.84 -7.77
CA ASP A 47 -1.46 -12.29 -8.17
C ASP A 47 -2.61 -12.95 -7.39
N ILE A 48 -2.65 -12.75 -6.08
CA ILE A 48 -3.66 -13.40 -5.23
C ILE A 48 -4.15 -12.53 -4.07
N MET A 49 -4.20 -11.22 -4.25
CA MET A 49 -4.69 -10.37 -3.17
C MET A 49 -6.16 -10.02 -3.36
N PRO A 50 -7.06 -10.57 -2.55
CA PRO A 50 -8.44 -10.11 -2.56
C PRO A 50 -8.54 -8.69 -1.99
N THR A 51 -9.60 -7.97 -2.38
CA THR A 51 -9.88 -6.67 -1.80
C THR A 51 -10.15 -6.81 -0.30
N GLY A 52 -9.73 -5.83 0.48
CA GLY A 52 -9.92 -5.86 1.93
C GLY A 52 -8.90 -5.04 2.68
N ASN A 53 -8.80 -5.33 3.97
CA ASN A 53 -7.92 -4.60 4.88
C ASN A 53 -6.61 -5.35 5.07
N TYR A 54 -5.52 -4.59 4.98
CA TYR A 54 -4.16 -5.12 5.09
C TYR A 54 -3.29 -4.19 5.90
N ILE A 55 -2.08 -4.66 6.21
CA ILE A 55 -1.03 -3.85 6.83
C ILE A 55 0.14 -3.86 5.86
N ILE A 56 0.66 -2.67 5.53
CA ILE A 56 1.86 -2.55 4.71
C ILE A 56 3.02 -2.08 5.57
N GLU A 57 4.19 -2.69 5.37
CA GLU A 57 5.44 -2.25 5.96
C GLU A 57 6.35 -1.75 4.84
N LEU A 58 6.80 -0.51 4.96
CA LEU A 58 7.68 0.12 3.98
C LEU A 58 9.14 -0.26 4.26
N ASP A 59 10.01 -0.01 3.30
CA ASP A 59 11.43 -0.34 3.43
C ASP A 59 12.16 0.48 4.48
N ASP A 60 11.60 1.61 4.89
CA ASP A 60 12.15 2.44 5.95
C ASP A 60 11.66 2.04 7.36
N GLY A 61 10.86 0.97 7.45
CA GLY A 61 10.33 0.46 8.72
C GLY A 61 8.98 1.01 9.12
N ARG A 62 8.43 1.98 8.39
CA ARG A 62 7.09 2.48 8.70
C ARG A 62 6.03 1.44 8.35
N LYS A 63 5.01 1.34 9.18
CA LYS A 63 3.87 0.46 8.99
C LYS A 63 2.58 1.26 9.03
N GLY A 64 1.59 0.79 8.31
CA GLY A 64 0.26 1.39 8.35
C GLY A 64 -0.81 0.42 7.89
N ARG A 65 -2.02 0.63 8.39
CA ARG A 65 -3.19 -0.12 7.95
C ARG A 65 -3.73 0.51 6.68
N CYS A 66 -4.13 -0.32 5.73
CA CYS A 66 -4.65 0.17 4.46
C CYS A 66 -5.80 -0.71 3.98
N THR A 67 -6.58 -0.16 3.07
CA THR A 67 -7.62 -0.89 2.35
C THR A 67 -7.19 -1.03 0.90
N ILE A 68 -7.18 -2.25 0.40
CA ILE A 68 -6.87 -2.53 -1.00
C ILE A 68 -8.19 -2.64 -1.73
N LYS A 69 -8.38 -1.81 -2.75
CA LYS A 69 -9.70 -1.64 -3.37
C LYS A 69 -9.85 -2.29 -4.74
N ILE A 70 -8.98 -1.98 -5.67
CA ILE A 70 -9.17 -2.39 -7.05
C ILE A 70 -7.87 -2.89 -7.64
N LYS A 71 -7.96 -3.98 -8.40
CA LYS A 71 -6.87 -4.47 -9.20
C LYS A 71 -6.85 -3.70 -10.52
N THR A 72 -5.72 -3.10 -10.84
CA THR A 72 -5.53 -2.37 -12.08
C THR A 72 -4.72 -3.23 -13.04
N THR A 73 -5.24 -3.51 -14.23
CA THR A 73 -4.51 -4.19 -15.29
C THR A 73 -4.05 -3.18 -16.32
N SER A 74 -2.81 -3.34 -16.79
CA SER A 74 -2.28 -2.51 -17.87
C SER A 74 -3.00 -2.82 -19.17
N SER A 75 -3.38 -1.77 -19.91
CA SER A 75 -4.11 -1.90 -21.18
C SER A 75 -3.23 -2.30 -22.37
N PHE A 76 -1.93 -2.53 -22.18
CA PHE A 76 -1.00 -2.81 -23.28
C PHE A 76 -0.53 -4.26 -23.35
N GLY A 77 -1.30 -5.19 -22.82
CA GLY A 77 -0.95 -6.61 -22.89
C GLY A 77 0.17 -7.03 -21.94
N LEU A 78 0.79 -6.10 -21.25
CA LEU A 78 1.66 -6.40 -20.13
C LEU A 78 0.80 -6.56 -18.90
N VAL A 79 0.71 -7.77 -18.41
CA VAL A 79 -0.05 -8.07 -17.20
C VAL A 79 0.77 -7.62 -16.00
N VAL A 80 0.70 -6.34 -15.69
CA VAL A 80 1.21 -5.83 -14.42
C VAL A 80 0.01 -5.67 -13.51
N ASP A 81 -0.19 -6.64 -12.62
CA ASP A 81 -1.27 -6.60 -11.67
C ASP A 81 -0.89 -5.71 -10.50
N SER A 82 -1.40 -4.49 -10.51
CA SER A 82 -1.24 -3.57 -9.39
C SER A 82 -2.58 -3.34 -8.72
N TYR A 83 -2.53 -3.06 -7.42
CA TYR A 83 -3.70 -2.82 -6.60
C TYR A 83 -3.65 -1.40 -6.07
N ASN A 84 -4.79 -0.72 -6.11
CA ASN A 84 -4.93 0.59 -5.47
C ASN A 84 -5.13 0.41 -3.98
N LEU A 85 -4.42 1.19 -3.20
CA LEU A 85 -4.57 1.19 -1.76
C LEU A 85 -4.88 2.57 -1.22
N GLU A 86 -5.57 2.59 -0.10
CA GLU A 86 -5.87 3.80 0.64
C GLU A 86 -5.53 3.58 2.11
N GLY A 87 -4.76 4.49 2.67
CA GLY A 87 -4.32 4.39 4.06
C GLY A 87 -5.44 4.65 5.05
N ASN A 88 -5.43 3.90 6.14
CA ASN A 88 -6.34 4.06 7.27
C ASN A 88 -5.52 4.50 8.49
N GLY A 89 -5.44 5.79 8.73
CA GLY A 89 -4.63 6.34 9.80
C GLY A 89 -3.21 6.67 9.38
N ALA A 90 -2.31 6.82 10.33
CA ALA A 90 -0.95 7.26 10.09
C ALA A 90 0.00 6.10 9.75
N LEU A 91 1.03 6.40 8.97
CA LEU A 91 2.19 5.54 8.83
C LEU A 91 3.11 5.79 10.02
N THR A 92 3.41 4.74 10.80
CA THR A 92 4.21 4.86 12.02
C THR A 92 5.32 3.82 12.05
N HIS A 93 6.38 4.16 12.73
CA HIS A 93 7.47 3.21 13.00
C HIS A 93 7.09 2.24 14.10
#